data_9145be5d364cd75f71385d86c9969a69
#
_entry.id   9145be5d364cd75f71385d86c9969a69
#
_cell.length_a   1.000
_cell.length_b   1.000
_cell.length_c   1.000
_cell.angle_alpha   90.00
_cell.angle_beta   90.00
_cell.angle_gamma   90.00
#
_symmetry.space_group_name_H-M   'P 1'
#
loop_
_entity.id
_entity.type
_entity.pdbx_description
1 polymer ?
#
loop_
_entity_poly.entity_id
_entity_poly.type
_entity_poly.pdbx_seq_one_letter_code
_entity_poly.pdbx_strand_id
1 'polypeptide(L)'
;MCIRDRQKPSLETLGELAGSHLFLMDIGIWLLSDKAVRLLMKHSYTEDGKAMKAYDLYAEFGLALGKNPRITDSELNQLSVAILPLPGGEFYHYGTSRELISSTLAVQNLVRDQRAIMQRKVKPHPAMFVQNAVLHQKLTAENSELWIENSYIGENWTLRGQQIITGVPENNWNLSLPEGVCVDVVPVGEANWAARPYGFNDLFKGALSDVSTLFMGKPILTWAMERGITLGGNEDIQNAPLFPVCQTVDELGKVLRWMITEPDREEGKHIWLSA
;
A
#
# COMPACT_ATOMS: atom_id res chain seq x y z
N MET A 1 -32.19 -16.80 -3.50
CA MET A 1 -31.48 -15.52 -3.60
C MET A 1 -30.61 -15.57 -4.84
N CYS A 2 -30.63 -14.56 -5.72
CA CYS A 2 -29.73 -14.49 -6.86
C CYS A 2 -28.47 -13.75 -6.43
N ILE A 3 -27.31 -14.39 -6.48
CA ILE A 3 -26.03 -13.80 -6.12
C ILE A 3 -25.37 -13.30 -7.40
N ARG A 4 -24.94 -12.03 -7.40
CA ARG A 4 -24.15 -11.44 -8.47
C ARG A 4 -22.95 -10.78 -7.85
N ASP A 5 -21.76 -11.25 -8.19
CA ASP A 5 -20.54 -10.55 -7.87
C ASP A 5 -20.29 -9.39 -8.83
N ARG A 6 -19.80 -8.28 -8.31
CA ARG A 6 -19.44 -7.06 -9.05
C ARG A 6 -18.15 -6.51 -8.48
N GLN A 7 -17.06 -6.74 -9.17
CA GLN A 7 -15.79 -6.18 -8.76
C GLN A 7 -15.71 -4.70 -9.14
N LYS A 8 -15.51 -3.83 -8.14
CA LYS A 8 -15.37 -2.38 -8.29
C LYS A 8 -16.41 -1.77 -9.27
N PRO A 9 -17.71 -1.96 -9.04
CA PRO A 9 -18.73 -1.48 -9.96
C PRO A 9 -18.74 0.05 -10.01
N SER A 10 -19.12 0.61 -11.16
CA SER A 10 -19.35 2.05 -11.29
C SER A 10 -20.57 2.49 -10.48
N LEU A 11 -20.65 3.79 -10.14
CA LEU A 11 -21.81 4.36 -9.46
C LEU A 11 -23.10 4.19 -10.28
N GLU A 12 -23.01 4.25 -11.60
CA GLU A 12 -24.13 3.99 -12.51
C GLU A 12 -24.65 2.55 -12.36
N THR A 13 -23.76 1.55 -12.42
CA THR A 13 -24.11 0.15 -12.17
C THR A 13 -24.74 -0.09 -10.81
N LEU A 14 -24.22 0.59 -9.76
CA LEU A 14 -24.81 0.52 -8.43
C LEU A 14 -26.22 1.13 -8.40
N GLY A 15 -26.43 2.27 -9.06
CA GLY A 15 -27.72 2.94 -9.18
C GLY A 15 -28.78 2.05 -9.86
N GLU A 16 -28.42 1.38 -10.97
CA GLU A 16 -29.31 0.45 -11.67
C GLU A 16 -29.75 -0.74 -10.82
N LEU A 17 -28.87 -1.20 -9.93
CA LEU A 17 -29.13 -2.37 -9.10
C LEU A 17 -29.80 -2.04 -7.75
N ALA A 18 -29.71 -0.81 -7.29
CA ALA A 18 -30.15 -0.38 -5.96
C ALA A 18 -31.65 -0.66 -5.69
N GLY A 19 -32.50 -0.58 -6.73
CA GLY A 19 -33.94 -0.84 -6.58
C GLY A 19 -34.33 -2.34 -6.52
N SER A 20 -33.40 -3.26 -6.82
CA SER A 20 -33.70 -4.68 -7.00
C SER A 20 -32.78 -5.64 -6.24
N HIS A 21 -31.65 -5.14 -5.72
CA HIS A 21 -30.63 -5.95 -5.08
C HIS A 21 -30.23 -5.36 -3.72
N LEU A 22 -29.97 -6.24 -2.75
CA LEU A 22 -29.28 -5.89 -1.52
C LEU A 22 -27.77 -5.91 -1.78
N PHE A 23 -27.08 -4.84 -1.43
CA PHE A 23 -25.61 -4.77 -1.51
C PHE A 23 -24.98 -5.31 -0.24
N LEU A 24 -24.02 -6.18 -0.40
CA LEU A 24 -23.13 -6.63 0.65
C LEU A 24 -21.69 -6.36 0.17
N MET A 25 -20.87 -5.81 1.05
CA MET A 25 -19.45 -5.61 0.77
C MET A 25 -18.70 -6.90 1.09
N ASP A 26 -17.91 -7.37 0.15
CA ASP A 26 -16.99 -8.48 0.38
C ASP A 26 -15.83 -8.00 1.27
N ILE A 27 -15.61 -8.74 2.35
CA ILE A 27 -14.53 -8.48 3.31
C ILE A 27 -13.30 -9.36 3.07
N GLY A 28 -13.23 -10.04 1.92
CA GLY A 28 -12.08 -10.85 1.53
C GLY A 28 -11.98 -12.22 2.22
N ILE A 29 -13.03 -12.70 2.90
CA ILE A 29 -13.04 -14.00 3.57
C ILE A 29 -13.75 -15.03 2.69
N TRP A 30 -13.03 -16.05 2.26
CA TRP A 30 -13.52 -17.14 1.44
C TRP A 30 -13.42 -18.47 2.18
N LEU A 31 -14.52 -19.19 2.30
CA LEU A 31 -14.57 -20.55 2.79
C LEU A 31 -14.74 -21.48 1.60
N LEU A 32 -13.70 -22.20 1.25
CA LEU A 32 -13.65 -23.04 0.06
C LEU A 32 -13.71 -24.51 0.41
N SER A 33 -14.52 -25.29 -0.34
CA SER A 33 -14.50 -26.74 -0.26
C SER A 33 -13.25 -27.30 -0.96
N ASP A 34 -12.87 -28.54 -0.64
CA ASP A 34 -11.78 -29.24 -1.31
C ASP A 34 -11.93 -29.26 -2.83
N LYS A 35 -13.17 -29.40 -3.33
CA LYS A 35 -13.46 -29.33 -4.77
C LYS A 35 -13.13 -27.96 -5.33
N ALA A 36 -13.51 -26.88 -4.64
CA ALA A 36 -13.24 -25.51 -5.06
C ALA A 36 -11.73 -25.23 -5.05
N VAL A 37 -11.00 -25.66 -4.02
CA VAL A 37 -9.54 -25.52 -3.95
C VAL A 37 -8.84 -26.24 -5.09
N ARG A 38 -9.23 -27.48 -5.39
CA ARG A 38 -8.65 -28.24 -6.51
C ARG A 38 -8.87 -27.55 -7.86
N LEU A 39 -10.06 -26.96 -8.08
CA LEU A 39 -10.34 -26.22 -9.29
C LEU A 39 -9.53 -24.91 -9.35
N LEU A 40 -9.43 -24.18 -8.27
CA LEU A 40 -8.54 -23.00 -8.17
C LEU A 40 -7.10 -23.36 -8.56
N MET A 41 -6.56 -24.40 -7.95
CA MET A 41 -5.21 -24.87 -8.27
C MET A 41 -5.09 -25.26 -9.75
N LYS A 42 -6.07 -26.03 -10.30
CA LYS A 42 -6.09 -26.40 -11.72
C LYS A 42 -6.01 -25.18 -12.63
N HIS A 43 -6.79 -24.13 -12.34
CA HIS A 43 -6.81 -22.89 -13.11
C HIS A 43 -5.58 -22.01 -12.91
N SER A 44 -4.86 -22.17 -11.79
CA SER A 44 -3.62 -21.46 -11.50
C SER A 44 -2.37 -22.07 -12.16
N TYR A 45 -2.52 -23.13 -12.91
CA TYR A 45 -1.43 -23.75 -13.66
C TYR A 45 -1.66 -23.66 -15.18
N THR A 46 -0.59 -23.73 -15.93
CA THR A 46 -0.62 -23.91 -17.38
C THR A 46 -1.27 -25.25 -17.74
N GLU A 47 -1.78 -25.41 -18.97
CA GLU A 47 -2.44 -26.65 -19.40
C GLU A 47 -1.56 -27.90 -19.27
N ASP A 48 -0.25 -27.74 -19.42
CA ASP A 48 0.74 -28.81 -19.22
C ASP A 48 1.09 -29.05 -17.74
N GLY A 49 0.54 -28.26 -16.82
CA GLY A 49 0.76 -28.38 -15.36
C GLY A 49 2.17 -28.03 -14.88
N LYS A 50 3.02 -27.47 -15.74
CA LYS A 50 4.45 -27.23 -15.41
C LYS A 50 4.75 -25.87 -14.85
N ALA A 51 3.93 -24.86 -15.12
CA ALA A 51 4.14 -23.51 -14.65
C ALA A 51 2.90 -22.94 -14.00
N MET A 52 3.06 -22.08 -13.01
CA MET A 52 1.98 -21.28 -12.47
C MET A 52 1.69 -20.11 -13.40
N LYS A 53 0.40 -19.77 -13.53
CA LYS A 53 -0.07 -18.57 -14.22
C LYS A 53 -0.89 -17.72 -13.25
N ALA A 54 -0.93 -16.41 -13.50
CA ALA A 54 -1.82 -15.52 -12.77
C ALA A 54 -3.28 -15.97 -12.97
N TYR A 55 -4.00 -16.11 -11.88
CA TYR A 55 -5.43 -16.41 -11.85
C TYR A 55 -6.08 -15.63 -10.72
N ASP A 56 -6.92 -14.67 -11.07
CA ASP A 56 -7.49 -13.72 -10.12
C ASP A 56 -8.70 -14.31 -9.40
N LEU A 57 -8.64 -14.32 -8.06
CA LEU A 57 -9.70 -14.86 -7.20
C LEU A 57 -11.04 -14.13 -7.38
N TYR A 58 -11.01 -12.84 -7.65
CA TYR A 58 -12.21 -12.00 -7.81
C TYR A 58 -12.63 -11.86 -9.27
N ALA A 59 -11.68 -11.47 -10.14
CA ALA A 59 -11.97 -11.16 -11.53
C ALA A 59 -12.16 -12.40 -12.42
N GLU A 60 -11.69 -13.57 -11.98
CA GLU A 60 -11.81 -14.83 -12.73
C GLU A 60 -12.64 -15.85 -11.96
N PHE A 61 -12.15 -16.34 -10.82
CA PHE A 61 -12.85 -17.36 -10.06
C PHE A 61 -14.22 -16.88 -9.55
N GLY A 62 -14.29 -15.72 -8.89
CA GLY A 62 -15.52 -15.15 -8.35
C GLY A 62 -16.57 -14.90 -9.44
N LEU A 63 -16.15 -14.42 -10.61
CA LEU A 63 -17.07 -14.18 -11.74
C LEU A 63 -17.57 -15.46 -12.42
N ALA A 64 -16.93 -16.60 -12.17
CA ALA A 64 -17.44 -17.91 -12.61
C ALA A 64 -18.47 -18.53 -11.65
N LEU A 65 -18.72 -17.91 -10.50
CA LEU A 65 -19.60 -18.45 -9.47
C LEU A 65 -21.02 -17.85 -9.52
N GLY A 66 -21.96 -18.54 -8.86
CA GLY A 66 -23.31 -18.06 -8.68
C GLY A 66 -24.29 -18.54 -9.75
N LYS A 67 -25.52 -18.00 -9.73
CA LYS A 67 -26.61 -18.43 -10.63
C LYS A 67 -26.51 -17.85 -12.05
N ASN A 68 -25.81 -16.73 -12.19
CA ASN A 68 -25.62 -16.04 -13.46
C ASN A 68 -24.14 -15.67 -13.61
N PRO A 69 -23.25 -16.67 -13.78
CA PRO A 69 -21.82 -16.43 -13.90
C PRO A 69 -21.50 -15.57 -15.14
N ARG A 70 -20.50 -14.72 -15.03
CA ARG A 70 -20.00 -13.92 -16.17
C ARG A 70 -18.98 -14.67 -16.98
N ILE A 71 -18.30 -15.62 -16.33
CA ILE A 71 -17.32 -16.50 -16.96
C ILE A 71 -17.95 -17.88 -17.07
N THR A 72 -17.96 -18.41 -18.29
CA THR A 72 -18.47 -19.75 -18.57
C THR A 72 -17.35 -20.76 -18.35
N ASP A 73 -17.52 -21.63 -17.37
CA ASP A 73 -16.65 -22.76 -17.09
C ASP A 73 -17.47 -23.95 -16.62
N SER A 74 -17.29 -25.10 -17.27
CA SER A 74 -18.13 -26.27 -17.05
C SER A 74 -18.02 -26.88 -15.65
N GLU A 75 -16.90 -26.67 -14.96
CA GLU A 75 -16.64 -27.21 -13.62
C GLU A 75 -16.91 -26.15 -12.53
N LEU A 76 -16.43 -24.92 -12.72
CA LEU A 76 -16.61 -23.83 -11.74
C LEU A 76 -18.08 -23.41 -11.61
N ASN A 77 -18.82 -23.35 -12.73
CA ASN A 77 -20.22 -22.95 -12.71
C ASN A 77 -21.13 -23.97 -11.96
N GLN A 78 -20.62 -25.17 -11.66
CA GLN A 78 -21.32 -26.18 -10.87
C GLN A 78 -21.07 -26.06 -9.36
N LEU A 79 -20.17 -25.19 -8.93
CA LEU A 79 -19.93 -24.96 -7.52
C LEU A 79 -21.12 -24.28 -6.86
N SER A 80 -21.54 -24.79 -5.72
CA SER A 80 -22.54 -24.13 -4.89
C SER A 80 -21.92 -22.94 -4.18
N VAL A 81 -22.64 -21.82 -4.11
CA VAL A 81 -22.18 -20.59 -3.49
C VAL A 81 -23.20 -20.11 -2.47
N ALA A 82 -22.72 -19.72 -1.31
CA ALA A 82 -23.50 -19.03 -0.29
C ALA A 82 -22.76 -17.76 0.17
N ILE A 83 -23.50 -16.69 0.35
CA ILE A 83 -23.01 -15.47 0.99
C ILE A 83 -23.44 -15.51 2.45
N LEU A 84 -22.50 -15.35 3.35
CA LEU A 84 -22.72 -15.34 4.79
C LEU A 84 -22.66 -13.88 5.26
N PRO A 85 -23.80 -13.21 5.50
CA PRO A 85 -23.80 -11.86 6.04
C PRO A 85 -23.22 -11.88 7.46
N LEU A 86 -22.39 -10.90 7.77
CA LEU A 86 -21.83 -10.67 9.10
C LEU A 86 -22.56 -9.49 9.75
N PRO A 87 -23.69 -9.71 10.45
CA PRO A 87 -24.45 -8.64 11.06
C PRO A 87 -23.67 -8.02 12.23
N GLY A 88 -23.66 -6.69 12.30
CA GLY A 88 -22.96 -5.95 13.35
C GLY A 88 -21.42 -6.02 13.25
N GLY A 89 -20.90 -6.52 12.16
CA GLY A 89 -19.47 -6.49 11.87
C GLY A 89 -19.01 -5.09 11.46
N GLU A 90 -17.76 -4.77 11.78
CA GLU A 90 -17.06 -3.59 11.32
C GLU A 90 -15.88 -4.03 10.43
N PHE A 91 -15.54 -3.24 9.43
CA PHE A 91 -14.47 -3.57 8.49
C PHE A 91 -13.40 -2.48 8.50
N TYR A 92 -12.21 -2.84 8.94
CA TYR A 92 -11.04 -1.97 8.97
C TYR A 92 -10.07 -2.41 7.88
N HIS A 93 -10.01 -1.64 6.81
CA HIS A 93 -9.20 -1.96 5.64
C HIS A 93 -7.80 -1.37 5.75
N TYR A 94 -6.80 -2.09 5.25
CA TYR A 94 -5.38 -1.72 5.24
C TYR A 94 -4.82 -1.75 3.80
N GLY A 95 -5.55 -1.21 2.84
CA GLY A 95 -5.20 -1.27 1.42
C GLY A 95 -4.37 -0.08 0.92
N THR A 96 -4.22 0.97 1.73
CA THR A 96 -3.45 2.17 1.38
C THR A 96 -2.66 2.69 2.57
N SER A 97 -1.66 3.55 2.30
CA SER A 97 -0.87 4.22 3.35
C SER A 97 -1.73 5.00 4.36
N ARG A 98 -2.78 5.68 3.88
CA ARG A 98 -3.73 6.39 4.74
C ARG A 98 -4.48 5.44 5.66
N GLU A 99 -4.92 4.31 5.12
CA GLU A 99 -5.69 3.33 5.86
C GLU A 99 -4.85 2.61 6.92
N LEU A 100 -3.54 2.49 6.74
CA LEU A 100 -2.66 1.98 7.79
C LEU A 100 -2.86 2.79 9.07
N ILE A 101 -2.85 4.10 8.99
CA ILE A 101 -2.98 4.99 10.15
C ILE A 101 -4.44 5.10 10.60
N SER A 102 -5.38 5.38 9.68
CA SER A 102 -6.78 5.60 10.04
C SER A 102 -7.47 4.35 10.58
N SER A 103 -7.22 3.18 10.00
CA SER A 103 -7.77 1.92 10.49
C SER A 103 -7.16 1.51 11.82
N THR A 104 -5.83 1.69 11.99
CA THR A 104 -5.18 1.44 13.29
C THR A 104 -5.70 2.37 14.37
N LEU A 105 -5.88 3.66 14.06
CA LEU A 105 -6.46 4.63 14.99
C LEU A 105 -7.89 4.25 15.38
N ALA A 106 -8.71 3.83 14.43
CA ALA A 106 -10.07 3.39 14.69
C ALA A 106 -10.10 2.16 15.59
N VAL A 107 -9.27 1.14 15.31
CA VAL A 107 -9.15 -0.07 16.13
C VAL A 107 -8.66 0.27 17.54
N GLN A 108 -7.67 1.13 17.71
CA GLN A 108 -7.19 1.56 19.03
C GLN A 108 -8.27 2.26 19.84
N ASN A 109 -9.13 3.04 19.22
CA ASN A 109 -10.21 3.75 19.89
C ASN A 109 -11.44 2.86 20.21
N LEU A 110 -11.54 1.66 19.63
CA LEU A 110 -12.55 0.67 19.99
C LEU A 110 -12.31 0.01 21.36
N VAL A 111 -11.07 -0.05 21.82
CA VAL A 111 -10.69 -0.73 23.08
C VAL A 111 -11.19 0.08 24.28
N ARG A 112 -12.49 -0.02 24.54
CA ARG A 112 -13.17 0.65 25.67
C ARG A 112 -12.69 0.15 27.02
N ASP A 113 -12.26 -1.12 27.11
CA ASP A 113 -11.89 -1.76 28.39
C ASP A 113 -10.66 -1.12 29.05
N GLN A 114 -9.72 -0.62 28.30
CA GLN A 114 -8.60 0.14 28.86
C GLN A 114 -9.05 1.43 29.53
N ARG A 115 -10.15 2.03 29.09
CA ARG A 115 -10.74 3.22 29.72
C ARG A 115 -11.43 2.87 31.03
N ALA A 116 -12.10 1.72 31.08
CA ALA A 116 -12.78 1.22 32.26
C ALA A 116 -11.79 0.77 33.35
N ILE A 117 -10.74 0.03 32.99
CA ILE A 117 -9.75 -0.51 33.91
C ILE A 117 -8.93 0.61 34.57
N MET A 118 -8.65 1.70 33.86
CA MET A 118 -7.75 2.75 34.37
C MET A 118 -8.50 3.94 35.01
N GLN A 119 -9.83 3.98 35.00
CA GLN A 119 -10.67 5.08 35.50
C GLN A 119 -10.21 6.49 35.05
N ARG A 120 -9.50 6.55 33.92
CA ARG A 120 -8.99 7.80 33.35
C ARG A 120 -9.93 8.30 32.28
N LYS A 121 -10.09 9.62 32.18
CA LYS A 121 -10.58 10.26 30.96
C LYS A 121 -9.48 10.07 29.90
N VAL A 122 -9.45 8.93 29.26
CA VAL A 122 -8.47 8.62 28.24
C VAL A 122 -8.77 9.49 27.05
N LYS A 123 -7.80 10.31 26.67
CA LYS A 123 -7.85 11.01 25.38
C LYS A 123 -7.86 9.96 24.27
N PRO A 124 -8.53 10.24 23.16
CA PRO A 124 -8.39 9.42 21.96
C PRO A 124 -6.92 9.21 21.62
N HIS A 125 -6.56 8.05 21.11
CA HIS A 125 -5.21 7.78 20.65
C HIS A 125 -4.83 8.82 19.59
N PRO A 126 -3.68 9.49 19.68
CA PRO A 126 -3.24 10.39 18.62
C PRO A 126 -2.94 9.58 17.34
N ALA A 127 -3.08 10.22 16.18
CA ALA A 127 -2.74 9.61 14.89
C ALA A 127 -1.20 9.57 14.67
N MET A 128 -0.48 9.10 15.68
CA MET A 128 0.99 8.97 15.70
C MET A 128 1.34 7.60 16.29
N PHE A 129 1.98 6.76 15.47
CA PHE A 129 2.39 5.42 15.85
C PHE A 129 3.91 5.29 15.71
N VAL A 130 4.58 5.00 16.82
CA VAL A 130 6.03 4.79 16.87
C VAL A 130 6.28 3.44 17.54
N GLN A 131 6.89 2.51 16.82
CA GLN A 131 7.19 1.19 17.34
C GLN A 131 8.55 0.69 16.87
N ASN A 132 9.27 0.05 17.80
CA ASN A 132 10.61 -0.48 17.56
C ASN A 132 11.52 0.53 16.84
N ALA A 133 11.54 1.77 17.32
CA ALA A 133 12.25 2.87 16.69
C ALA A 133 13.02 3.71 17.72
N VAL A 134 14.15 4.26 17.29
CA VAL A 134 14.90 5.28 18.03
C VAL A 134 14.54 6.64 17.45
N LEU A 135 14.03 7.52 18.30
CA LEU A 135 13.58 8.84 17.89
C LEU A 135 14.26 9.92 18.74
N HIS A 136 15.10 10.73 18.12
CA HIS A 136 15.77 11.87 18.75
C HIS A 136 15.01 13.19 18.60
N GLN A 137 13.83 13.14 17.99
CA GLN A 137 12.94 14.25 17.74
C GLN A 137 11.79 14.27 18.76
N LYS A 138 11.35 15.47 19.17
CA LYS A 138 10.12 15.63 19.93
C LYS A 138 8.94 15.76 18.97
N LEU A 139 8.05 14.79 18.99
CA LEU A 139 6.82 14.86 18.21
C LEU A 139 5.83 15.85 18.84
N THR A 140 5.14 16.60 18.00
CA THR A 140 4.11 17.58 18.36
C THR A 140 2.81 17.28 17.62
N ALA A 141 1.77 18.07 17.85
CA ALA A 141 0.50 17.93 17.11
C ALA A 141 0.64 18.16 15.60
N GLU A 142 1.71 18.85 15.17
CA GLU A 142 2.00 19.06 13.73
C GLU A 142 2.46 17.78 13.01
N ASN A 143 2.88 16.75 13.78
CA ASN A 143 3.29 15.46 13.26
C ASN A 143 2.11 14.47 13.20
N SER A 144 0.91 14.93 12.90
CA SER A 144 -0.27 14.06 12.79
C SER A 144 -0.20 13.13 11.57
N GLU A 145 -0.90 11.99 11.66
CA GLU A 145 -0.88 10.95 10.64
C GLU A 145 0.55 10.43 10.38
N LEU A 146 1.24 10.04 11.47
CA LEU A 146 2.63 9.59 11.46
C LEU A 146 2.73 8.11 11.85
N TRP A 147 3.50 7.35 11.07
CA TRP A 147 3.91 5.97 11.35
C TRP A 147 5.42 5.84 11.25
N ILE A 148 6.07 5.45 12.34
CA ILE A 148 7.51 5.17 12.37
C ILE A 148 7.72 3.77 12.91
N GLU A 149 8.37 2.91 12.15
CA GLU A 149 8.57 1.51 12.51
C GLU A 149 9.97 1.03 12.11
N ASN A 150 10.62 0.26 13.01
CA ASN A 150 11.94 -0.33 12.77
C ASN A 150 12.96 0.69 12.25
N SER A 151 12.98 1.90 12.79
CA SER A 151 13.70 3.03 12.20
C SER A 151 14.48 3.83 13.22
N TYR A 152 15.57 4.44 12.76
CA TYR A 152 16.35 5.41 13.50
C TYR A 152 16.13 6.82 12.92
N ILE A 153 15.59 7.72 13.72
CA ILE A 153 15.34 9.12 13.37
C ILE A 153 16.30 9.98 14.16
N GLY A 154 17.34 10.49 13.48
CA GLY A 154 18.40 11.28 14.09
C GLY A 154 17.99 12.71 14.45
N GLU A 155 18.89 13.42 15.13
CA GLU A 155 18.65 14.80 15.62
C GLU A 155 18.46 15.80 14.47
N ASN A 156 19.08 15.54 13.32
CA ASN A 156 19.08 16.45 12.18
C ASN A 156 17.95 16.16 11.16
N TRP A 157 16.99 15.34 11.54
CA TRP A 157 15.81 15.14 10.73
C TRP A 157 14.76 16.20 11.00
N THR A 158 13.97 16.51 9.98
CA THR A 158 12.75 17.32 10.13
C THR A 158 11.57 16.52 9.63
N LEU A 159 10.62 16.26 10.53
CA LEU A 159 9.37 15.54 10.23
C LEU A 159 8.20 16.52 10.18
N ARG A 160 7.22 16.18 9.35
CA ARG A 160 5.93 16.87 9.23
C ARG A 160 4.80 15.90 9.55
N GLY A 161 3.66 16.05 8.95
CA GLY A 161 2.53 15.12 9.00
C GLY A 161 2.41 14.26 7.75
N GLN A 162 1.52 13.28 7.79
CA GLN A 162 1.24 12.35 6.70
C GLN A 162 2.48 11.59 6.22
N GLN A 163 3.15 10.92 7.16
CA GLN A 163 4.42 10.25 6.89
C GLN A 163 4.41 8.82 7.42
N ILE A 164 4.93 7.91 6.61
CA ILE A 164 5.25 6.54 6.99
C ILE A 164 6.76 6.36 6.78
N ILE A 165 7.47 5.96 7.83
CA ILE A 165 8.92 5.80 7.83
C ILE A 165 9.24 4.42 8.38
N THR A 166 9.83 3.57 7.55
CA THR A 166 10.09 2.17 7.89
C THR A 166 11.50 1.74 7.51
N GLY A 167 12.09 0.88 8.34
CA GLY A 167 13.36 0.19 8.04
C GLY A 167 14.61 1.06 8.00
N VAL A 168 14.56 2.31 8.44
CA VAL A 168 15.69 3.24 8.37
C VAL A 168 16.79 2.85 9.36
N PRO A 169 18.02 2.54 8.88
CA PRO A 169 19.13 2.16 9.75
C PRO A 169 19.64 3.33 10.60
N GLU A 170 20.47 3.04 11.60
CA GLU A 170 21.18 4.07 12.36
C GLU A 170 21.97 4.98 11.43
N ASN A 171 21.79 6.30 11.60
CA ASN A 171 22.32 7.30 10.68
C ASN A 171 22.54 8.66 11.37
N ASN A 172 23.30 9.52 10.68
CA ASN A 172 23.52 10.91 11.05
C ASN A 172 23.03 11.89 9.98
N TRP A 173 22.05 11.50 9.19
CA TRP A 173 21.59 12.27 8.04
C TRP A 173 20.94 13.59 8.46
N ASN A 174 21.18 14.61 7.67
CA ASN A 174 20.37 15.82 7.66
C ASN A 174 19.28 15.64 6.59
N LEU A 175 18.11 15.18 7.00
CA LEU A 175 17.01 14.86 6.09
C LEU A 175 15.73 15.58 6.50
N SER A 176 15.23 16.42 5.64
CA SER A 176 13.94 17.07 5.80
C SER A 176 12.90 16.39 4.95
N LEU A 177 11.90 15.79 5.58
CA LEU A 177 10.77 15.18 4.88
C LEU A 177 9.62 16.17 4.75
N PRO A 178 9.25 16.56 3.52
CA PRO A 178 8.04 17.35 3.28
C PRO A 178 6.79 16.60 3.76
N GLU A 179 5.74 17.32 4.07
CA GLU A 179 4.44 16.72 4.37
C GLU A 179 3.98 15.79 3.24
N GLY A 180 3.47 14.63 3.60
CA GLY A 180 2.99 13.63 2.63
C GLY A 180 4.09 12.83 1.93
N VAL A 181 5.37 12.99 2.29
CA VAL A 181 6.46 12.17 1.77
C VAL A 181 6.84 11.09 2.78
N CYS A 182 6.80 9.86 2.34
CA CYS A 182 7.12 8.65 3.10
C CYS A 182 8.48 8.09 2.67
N VAL A 183 9.10 7.31 3.55
CA VAL A 183 10.38 6.63 3.27
C VAL A 183 10.31 5.20 3.78
N ASP A 184 10.54 4.25 2.89
CA ASP A 184 10.73 2.85 3.22
C ASP A 184 12.14 2.43 2.80
N VAL A 185 12.91 1.90 3.73
CA VAL A 185 14.24 1.35 3.48
C VAL A 185 14.18 -0.16 3.59
N VAL A 186 14.39 -0.82 2.47
CA VAL A 186 14.27 -2.28 2.38
C VAL A 186 15.66 -2.91 2.31
N PRO A 187 16.01 -3.84 3.21
CA PRO A 187 17.25 -4.58 3.08
C PRO A 187 17.24 -5.45 1.82
N VAL A 188 18.34 -5.44 1.08
CA VAL A 188 18.54 -6.23 -0.14
C VAL A 188 19.79 -7.10 0.02
N GLY A 189 19.61 -8.40 0.14
CA GLY A 189 20.71 -9.30 0.48
C GLY A 189 21.25 -9.04 1.89
N GLU A 190 22.56 -9.23 2.09
CA GLU A 190 23.17 -9.19 3.43
C GLU A 190 23.60 -7.78 3.87
N ALA A 191 23.89 -6.86 2.92
CA ALA A 191 24.55 -5.59 3.24
C ALA A 191 24.14 -4.40 2.36
N ASN A 192 23.03 -4.49 1.65
CA ASN A 192 22.55 -3.42 0.78
C ASN A 192 21.14 -2.99 1.19
N TRP A 193 20.73 -1.81 0.76
CA TRP A 193 19.42 -1.25 1.06
C TRP A 193 18.80 -0.59 -0.19
N ALA A 194 17.55 -0.89 -0.46
CA ALA A 194 16.78 -0.14 -1.45
C ALA A 194 16.20 1.12 -0.80
N ALA A 195 16.45 2.29 -1.41
CA ALA A 195 15.86 3.56 -1.01
C ALA A 195 14.51 3.74 -1.71
N ARG A 196 13.41 3.71 -0.96
CA ARG A 196 12.05 3.79 -1.49
C ARG A 196 11.27 4.96 -0.91
N PRO A 197 11.51 6.21 -1.34
CA PRO A 197 10.62 7.31 -1.02
C PRO A 197 9.34 7.22 -1.88
N TYR A 198 8.19 7.62 -1.33
CA TYR A 198 6.90 7.63 -2.02
C TYR A 198 5.95 8.65 -1.39
N GLY A 199 4.83 8.95 -2.05
CA GLY A 199 3.82 9.84 -1.50
C GLY A 199 2.78 9.09 -0.67
N PHE A 200 2.37 9.68 0.44
CA PHE A 200 1.35 9.16 1.34
C PHE A 200 0.02 8.84 0.63
N ASN A 201 -0.29 9.63 -0.40
CA ASN A 201 -1.51 9.52 -1.20
C ASN A 201 -1.27 8.91 -2.58
N ASP A 202 -0.04 8.53 -2.92
CA ASP A 202 0.27 7.94 -4.22
C ASP A 202 -0.38 6.56 -4.36
N LEU A 203 -1.00 6.28 -5.50
CA LEU A 203 -1.54 4.96 -5.81
C LEU A 203 -0.45 4.01 -6.30
N PHE A 204 0.68 4.54 -6.73
CA PHE A 204 1.81 3.82 -7.34
C PHE A 204 1.34 2.88 -8.46
N LYS A 205 0.52 3.40 -9.35
CA LYS A 205 -0.10 2.69 -10.47
C LYS A 205 -0.40 3.66 -11.60
N GLY A 206 -0.24 3.19 -12.83
CA GLY A 206 -0.56 3.92 -14.05
C GLY A 206 0.64 4.11 -14.95
N ALA A 207 0.40 4.48 -16.20
CA ALA A 207 1.45 4.71 -17.16
C ALA A 207 2.31 5.93 -16.79
N LEU A 208 3.62 5.87 -17.02
CA LEU A 208 4.53 6.99 -16.75
C LEU A 208 4.14 8.26 -17.50
N SER A 209 3.56 8.13 -18.68
CA SER A 209 3.10 9.26 -19.51
C SER A 209 1.82 9.95 -19.00
N ASP A 210 1.10 9.31 -18.06
CA ASP A 210 -0.14 9.87 -17.50
C ASP A 210 0.20 10.85 -16.37
N VAL A 211 -0.30 12.08 -16.48
CA VAL A 211 -0.11 13.14 -15.49
C VAL A 211 -0.73 12.81 -14.13
N SER A 212 -1.68 11.88 -14.08
CA SER A 212 -2.27 11.38 -12.83
C SER A 212 -1.40 10.34 -12.13
N THR A 213 -0.36 9.82 -12.76
CA THR A 213 0.62 8.93 -12.16
C THR A 213 1.58 9.71 -11.29
N LEU A 214 1.38 9.62 -9.98
CA LEU A 214 2.11 10.42 -9.00
C LEU A 214 3.28 9.66 -8.39
N PHE A 215 4.34 10.41 -8.09
CA PHE A 215 5.48 9.99 -7.28
C PHE A 215 5.85 11.09 -6.29
N MET A 216 5.77 10.79 -5.01
CA MET A 216 5.89 11.78 -3.92
C MET A 216 4.95 12.99 -4.10
N GLY A 217 3.71 12.72 -4.52
CA GLY A 217 2.66 13.72 -4.70
C GLY A 217 2.79 14.58 -5.96
N LYS A 218 3.79 14.34 -6.83
CA LYS A 218 3.99 15.04 -8.10
C LYS A 218 3.80 14.10 -9.30
N PRO A 219 3.37 14.58 -10.46
CA PRO A 219 3.46 13.78 -11.68
C PRO A 219 4.87 13.25 -11.87
N ILE A 220 5.02 11.96 -12.13
CA ILE A 220 6.34 11.29 -12.17
C ILE A 220 7.30 11.92 -13.18
N LEU A 221 6.81 12.33 -14.35
CA LEU A 221 7.65 12.99 -15.35
C LEU A 221 8.12 14.37 -14.90
N THR A 222 7.31 15.11 -14.12
CA THR A 222 7.73 16.37 -13.53
C THR A 222 8.86 16.15 -12.51
N TRP A 223 8.73 15.14 -11.65
CA TRP A 223 9.76 14.76 -10.71
C TRP A 223 11.08 14.38 -11.41
N ALA A 224 10.99 13.61 -12.50
CA ALA A 224 12.15 13.21 -13.30
C ALA A 224 12.83 14.41 -13.99
N MET A 225 12.05 15.30 -14.58
CA MET A 225 12.52 16.51 -15.24
C MET A 225 13.27 17.44 -14.26
N GLU A 226 12.73 17.65 -13.05
CA GLU A 226 13.40 18.44 -12.00
C GLU A 226 14.79 17.90 -11.64
N ARG A 227 15.03 16.62 -11.88
CA ARG A 227 16.30 15.91 -11.58
C ARG A 227 17.19 15.68 -12.79
N GLY A 228 16.75 16.17 -13.93
CA GLY A 228 17.50 16.01 -15.19
C GLY A 228 17.71 14.54 -15.56
N ILE A 229 16.70 13.70 -15.30
CA ILE A 229 16.68 12.29 -15.70
C ILE A 229 15.53 12.02 -16.66
N THR A 230 15.69 11.01 -17.50
CA THR A 230 14.68 10.56 -18.43
C THR A 230 14.19 9.18 -17.99
N LEU A 231 12.90 9.09 -17.71
CA LEU A 231 12.21 7.81 -17.53
C LEU A 231 11.67 7.38 -18.89
N GLY A 232 11.92 6.14 -19.27
CA GLY A 232 11.57 5.62 -20.59
C GLY A 232 10.14 5.11 -20.67
N GLY A 233 9.57 5.25 -21.88
CA GLY A 233 8.41 4.46 -22.27
C GLY A 233 7.06 4.86 -21.72
N ASN A 234 6.07 4.02 -22.05
CA ASN A 234 4.69 4.10 -21.58
C ASN A 234 4.37 2.93 -20.65
N GLU A 235 5.37 2.47 -19.91
CA GLU A 235 5.22 1.40 -18.93
C GLU A 235 4.48 1.88 -17.68
N ASP A 236 3.94 0.93 -16.91
CA ASP A 236 3.37 1.24 -15.60
C ASP A 236 4.48 1.61 -14.61
N ILE A 237 4.26 2.63 -13.76
CA ILE A 237 5.21 3.08 -12.72
C ILE A 237 5.74 1.93 -11.87
N GLN A 238 4.97 0.86 -11.67
CA GLN A 238 5.39 -0.31 -10.90
C GLN A 238 6.57 -1.06 -11.53
N ASN A 239 6.79 -0.91 -12.83
CA ASN A 239 7.87 -1.54 -13.57
C ASN A 239 9.06 -0.60 -13.80
N ALA A 240 8.93 0.67 -13.44
CA ALA A 240 9.99 1.64 -13.62
C ALA A 240 11.12 1.46 -12.59
N PRO A 241 12.39 1.57 -12.97
CA PRO A 241 13.54 1.42 -12.07
C PRO A 241 13.73 2.69 -11.23
N LEU A 242 12.86 2.92 -10.27
CA LEU A 242 12.82 4.14 -9.45
C LEU A 242 13.63 4.05 -8.16
N PHE A 243 13.85 2.84 -7.64
CA PHE A 243 14.39 2.63 -6.30
C PHE A 243 15.82 2.09 -6.35
N PRO A 244 16.82 2.96 -6.14
CA PRO A 244 18.22 2.54 -6.17
C PRO A 244 18.57 1.65 -4.99
N VAL A 245 19.50 0.72 -5.22
CA VAL A 245 20.09 -0.15 -4.20
C VAL A 245 21.44 0.40 -3.78
N CYS A 246 21.55 0.87 -2.54
CA CYS A 246 22.76 1.46 -1.97
C CYS A 246 23.58 0.42 -1.20
N GLN A 247 24.90 0.54 -1.23
CA GLN A 247 25.81 -0.36 -0.53
C GLN A 247 26.20 0.14 0.86
N THR A 248 26.02 1.44 1.13
CA THR A 248 26.35 2.05 2.41
C THR A 248 25.21 2.94 2.93
N VAL A 249 25.16 3.11 4.24
CA VAL A 249 24.20 4.02 4.89
C VAL A 249 24.41 5.48 4.47
N ASP A 250 25.65 5.87 4.15
CA ASP A 250 25.97 7.20 3.65
C ASP A 250 25.40 7.45 2.25
N GLU A 251 25.58 6.50 1.33
CA GLU A 251 24.96 6.54 -0.01
C GLU A 251 23.45 6.63 0.07
N LEU A 252 22.83 5.82 0.95
CA LEU A 252 21.40 5.83 1.18
C LEU A 252 20.90 7.22 1.59
N GLY A 253 21.57 7.89 2.52
CA GLY A 253 21.24 9.25 2.94
C GLY A 253 21.39 10.29 1.82
N LYS A 254 22.44 10.17 1.01
CA LYS A 254 22.70 11.07 -0.13
C LYS A 254 21.65 10.93 -1.22
N VAL A 255 21.30 9.70 -1.58
CA VAL A 255 20.31 9.44 -2.63
C VAL A 255 18.91 9.82 -2.17
N LEU A 256 18.54 9.55 -0.91
CA LEU A 256 17.24 9.97 -0.37
C LEU A 256 17.08 11.49 -0.39
N ARG A 257 18.11 12.26 0.01
CA ARG A 257 18.07 13.72 -0.06
C ARG A 257 17.86 14.19 -1.50
N TRP A 258 18.62 13.63 -2.44
CA TRP A 258 18.48 13.98 -3.85
C TRP A 258 17.09 13.63 -4.39
N MET A 259 16.57 12.46 -4.07
CA MET A 259 15.25 12.05 -4.50
C MET A 259 14.12 12.92 -3.93
N ILE A 260 14.28 13.46 -2.73
CA ILE A 260 13.20 14.15 -2.01
C ILE A 260 13.34 15.68 -2.12
N THR A 261 14.47 16.25 -1.69
CA THR A 261 14.58 17.70 -1.47
C THR A 261 15.70 18.42 -2.22
N GLU A 262 16.74 17.71 -2.64
CA GLU A 262 17.97 18.30 -3.21
C GLU A 262 18.22 17.82 -4.65
N PRO A 263 17.34 18.15 -5.63
CA PRO A 263 17.47 17.62 -7.01
C PRO A 263 18.76 18.01 -7.72
N ASP A 264 19.41 19.11 -7.30
CA ASP A 264 20.66 19.63 -7.90
C ASP A 264 21.91 18.98 -7.33
N ARG A 265 21.82 18.04 -6.39
CA ARG A 265 22.97 17.34 -5.80
C ARG A 265 23.48 16.23 -6.70
N GLU A 266 24.51 16.53 -7.47
CA GLU A 266 25.13 15.59 -8.43
C GLU A 266 25.58 14.27 -7.80
N GLU A 267 25.99 14.26 -6.52
CA GLU A 267 26.41 13.04 -5.84
C GLU A 267 25.26 12.06 -5.68
N GLY A 268 24.08 12.51 -5.23
CA GLY A 268 22.88 11.68 -5.11
C GLY A 268 22.37 11.19 -6.46
N LYS A 269 22.44 12.05 -7.49
CA LYS A 269 22.12 11.68 -8.87
C LYS A 269 23.02 10.58 -9.40
N HIS A 270 24.34 10.70 -9.15
CA HIS A 270 25.31 9.72 -9.58
C HIS A 270 25.04 8.34 -8.93
N ILE A 271 24.76 8.32 -7.62
CA ILE A 271 24.38 7.09 -6.91
C ILE A 271 23.13 6.48 -7.56
N TRP A 272 22.10 7.28 -7.80
CA TRP A 272 20.83 6.80 -8.39
C TRP A 272 21.02 6.22 -9.80
N LEU A 273 21.90 6.81 -10.62
CA LEU A 273 22.17 6.34 -11.99
C LEU A 273 23.07 5.09 -12.03
N SER A 274 23.83 4.82 -10.97
CA SER A 274 24.79 3.72 -10.91
C SER A 274 24.27 2.50 -10.13
N ALA A 275 23.18 2.63 -9.44
CA ALA A 275 22.53 1.60 -8.61
C ALA A 275 21.44 0.76 -9.40
#